data_e76e512d78bfa7bfc3ac839c3de93c8c
#
_entry.id   e76e512d78bfa7bfc3ac839c3de93c8c
#
_cell.length_a   1.000
_cell.length_b   1.000
_cell.length_c   1.000
_cell.angle_alpha   90.00
_cell.angle_beta   90.00
_cell.angle_gamma   90.00
#
_symmetry.space_group_name_H-M   'P 1'
#
loop_
_entity.id
_entity.type
_entity.pdbx_description
1 polymer ?
#
loop_
_entity_poly.entity_id
_entity_poly.type
_entity_poly.pdbx_seq_one_letter_code
_entity_poly.pdbx_strand_id
1 'polypeptide(L)'
;MQNNIINSTSLVNFVFGKELLLFDSVNELFELELALLESQALSKEELLNRSAFFKAVNGVPTSHYKLCQPFNGHISEDRSSQTQAYFEEGKFSTGYATHGLFPYRGKFHPQLVKGLLNILTVKPGDIVLDPMCGSGTLNVEASLLGIDSIGLDVSPFCRFMTRVKCQSLSLPLQFVQSMSDNANKWFKYFSDGMVGIKLKEIKDADKLKVYELALLAFLDAMGYARRVNKAGHEELFEKVLNRYQTTVIQTITNPVISKIKLGTAKIIEGEARSLPLDDSTVDCVLTSPPYSFAIDYVENDAPQLEFLGYDINSLRSQMLGLSGKTKSEKLRRYFDDMEKVVLEIVRVLKSRKCAILIIGSNTNQTGGIRLEQTIIDHFKRAGAPLIRSILKPIKGMRNTMKDEYILIFEKS
;
A
#
# COMPACT_ATOMS: atom_id res chain seq x y z
N MET A 1 -0.38 -4.86 50.12
CA MET A 1 0.59 -4.74 49.01
C MET A 1 -0.20 -4.35 47.77
N GLN A 2 -0.17 -3.07 47.42
CA GLN A 2 -0.78 -2.57 46.18
C GLN A 2 0.11 -3.05 45.02
N ASN A 3 -0.43 -3.93 44.19
CA ASN A 3 0.19 -4.26 42.91
C ASN A 3 0.23 -3.00 42.07
N ASN A 4 1.36 -2.33 41.98
CA ASN A 4 1.65 -1.35 40.98
C ASN A 4 1.74 -2.06 39.62
N ILE A 5 0.59 -2.33 39.02
CA ILE A 5 0.51 -2.66 37.59
C ILE A 5 1.01 -1.39 36.90
N ILE A 6 2.18 -1.49 36.26
CA ILE A 6 2.70 -0.42 35.42
C ILE A 6 1.64 -0.18 34.34
N ASN A 7 0.89 0.89 34.49
CA ASN A 7 -0.15 1.26 33.53
C ASN A 7 0.56 1.56 32.20
N SER A 8 0.06 1.02 31.10
CA SER A 8 0.60 1.26 29.75
C SER A 8 0.81 2.78 29.45
N THR A 9 -0.09 3.61 29.98
CA THR A 9 0.02 5.07 29.93
C THR A 9 1.29 5.59 30.63
N SER A 10 1.74 4.95 31.69
CA SER A 10 2.95 5.35 32.43
C SER A 10 4.22 5.02 31.63
N LEU A 11 4.26 3.86 30.94
CA LEU A 11 5.38 3.49 30.09
C LEU A 11 5.48 4.40 28.87
N VAL A 12 4.37 4.68 28.20
CA VAL A 12 4.31 5.60 27.04
C VAL A 12 4.80 7.00 27.44
N ASN A 13 4.32 7.53 28.57
CA ASN A 13 4.77 8.85 29.07
C ASN A 13 6.25 8.85 29.49
N PHE A 14 6.77 7.72 29.96
CA PHE A 14 8.19 7.58 30.30
C PHE A 14 9.06 7.61 29.04
N VAL A 15 8.65 6.91 27.98
CA VAL A 15 9.42 6.79 26.72
C VAL A 15 9.34 8.06 25.87
N PHE A 16 8.13 8.63 25.72
CA PHE A 16 7.86 9.72 24.76
C PHE A 16 7.68 11.09 25.44
N GLY A 17 7.68 11.14 26.78
CA GLY A 17 7.34 12.35 27.54
C GLY A 17 5.87 12.75 27.37
N LYS A 18 5.54 13.98 27.82
CA LYS A 18 4.19 14.55 27.64
C LYS A 18 4.04 15.30 26.31
N GLU A 19 5.13 15.47 25.59
CA GLU A 19 5.20 16.29 24.38
C GLU A 19 4.76 15.53 23.12
N LEU A 20 4.96 14.21 23.10
CA LEU A 20 4.64 13.35 21.96
C LEU A 20 3.43 12.50 22.29
N LEU A 21 2.29 12.78 21.65
CA LEU A 21 1.06 12.02 21.84
C LEU A 21 0.87 11.03 20.71
N LEU A 22 0.92 9.74 21.04
CA LEU A 22 0.68 8.66 20.08
C LEU A 22 -0.78 8.64 19.61
N PHE A 23 -1.01 8.07 18.42
CA PHE A 23 -2.34 7.65 18.01
C PHE A 23 -2.88 6.56 18.93
N ASP A 24 -4.18 6.54 19.19
CA ASP A 24 -4.82 5.57 20.07
C ASP A 24 -4.74 4.12 19.52
N SER A 25 -4.52 3.99 18.19
CA SER A 25 -4.28 2.73 17.51
C SER A 25 -2.88 2.15 17.73
N VAL A 26 -1.92 2.96 18.20
CA VAL A 26 -0.53 2.54 18.47
C VAL A 26 -0.49 1.93 19.87
N ASN A 27 -0.74 0.63 19.97
CA ASN A 27 -0.88 -0.06 21.25
C ASN A 27 -0.14 -1.41 21.34
N GLU A 28 0.53 -1.82 20.26
CA GLU A 28 1.34 -3.03 20.23
C GLU A 28 2.83 -2.72 20.38
N LEU A 29 3.60 -3.69 20.88
CA LEU A 29 5.04 -3.49 21.12
C LEU A 29 5.81 -3.09 19.86
N PHE A 30 5.51 -3.73 18.73
CA PHE A 30 6.18 -3.39 17.47
C PHE A 30 5.84 -1.96 16.99
N GLU A 31 4.60 -1.49 17.21
CA GLU A 31 4.20 -0.12 16.89
C GLU A 31 4.89 0.90 17.80
N LEU A 32 5.03 0.58 19.09
CA LEU A 32 5.78 1.41 20.04
C LEU A 32 7.28 1.45 19.68
N GLU A 33 7.87 0.33 19.25
CA GLU A 33 9.24 0.28 18.74
C GLU A 33 9.39 1.18 17.50
N LEU A 34 8.48 1.08 16.54
CA LEU A 34 8.49 1.92 15.34
C LEU A 34 8.29 3.41 15.67
N ALA A 35 7.39 3.74 16.59
CA ALA A 35 7.20 5.12 17.06
C ALA A 35 8.45 5.68 17.73
N LEU A 36 9.14 4.87 18.54
CA LEU A 36 10.41 5.26 19.17
C LEU A 36 11.49 5.54 18.11
N LEU A 37 11.66 4.64 17.16
CA LEU A 37 12.61 4.82 16.06
C LEU A 37 12.28 6.07 15.22
N GLU A 38 11.00 6.31 14.92
CA GLU A 38 10.56 7.52 14.21
C GLU A 38 10.91 8.80 15.01
N SER A 39 10.66 8.80 16.33
CA SER A 39 10.94 9.94 17.18
C SER A 39 12.45 10.25 17.34
N GLN A 40 13.29 9.23 17.15
CA GLN A 40 14.75 9.38 17.13
C GLN A 40 15.29 9.83 15.78
N ALA A 41 14.61 9.45 14.69
CA ALA A 41 15.01 9.77 13.33
C ALA A 41 14.62 11.17 12.87
N LEU A 42 13.54 11.74 13.43
CA LEU A 42 12.96 13.01 13.00
C LEU A 42 13.06 14.09 14.08
N SER A 43 13.31 15.31 13.66
CA SER A 43 13.15 16.51 14.51
C SER A 43 11.68 16.74 14.88
N LYS A 44 11.42 17.57 15.91
CA LYS A 44 10.03 17.91 16.32
C LYS A 44 9.23 18.57 15.19
N GLU A 45 9.87 19.38 14.36
CA GLU A 45 9.25 20.02 13.20
C GLU A 45 8.89 18.97 12.12
N GLU A 46 9.80 18.06 11.83
CA GLU A 46 9.52 16.96 10.90
C GLU A 46 8.42 16.04 11.42
N LEU A 47 8.38 15.74 12.73
CA LEU A 47 7.30 14.98 13.34
C LEU A 47 5.93 15.66 13.14
N LEU A 48 5.84 17.00 13.28
CA LEU A 48 4.59 17.71 12.99
C LEU A 48 4.11 17.55 11.56
N ASN A 49 5.05 17.52 10.61
CA ASN A 49 4.74 17.53 9.19
C ASN A 49 4.55 16.13 8.59
N ARG A 50 5.26 15.13 9.07
CA ARG A 50 5.33 13.82 8.39
C ARG A 50 5.18 12.59 9.28
N SER A 51 5.08 12.74 10.62
CA SER A 51 4.97 11.60 11.53
C SER A 51 3.86 10.63 11.13
N ALA A 52 4.12 9.34 11.32
CA ALA A 52 3.16 8.28 11.15
C ALA A 52 2.46 7.90 12.47
N PHE A 53 3.18 7.92 13.59
CA PHE A 53 2.71 7.33 14.84
C PHE A 53 2.23 8.34 15.88
N PHE A 54 2.52 9.64 15.70
CA PHE A 54 2.14 10.68 16.66
C PHE A 54 0.94 11.49 16.15
N LYS A 55 -0.10 11.62 16.99
CA LYS A 55 -1.27 12.46 16.70
C LYS A 55 -1.01 13.94 17.01
N ALA A 56 -0.11 14.22 17.97
CA ALA A 56 0.27 15.60 18.31
C ALA A 56 1.71 15.67 18.84
N VAL A 57 2.36 16.82 18.61
CA VAL A 57 3.68 17.19 19.13
C VAL A 57 3.53 18.53 19.86
N ASN A 58 3.91 18.61 21.12
CA ASN A 58 3.72 19.80 21.98
C ASN A 58 2.27 20.33 21.95
N GLY A 59 1.29 19.44 21.93
CA GLY A 59 -0.13 19.78 21.86
C GLY A 59 -0.64 20.20 20.46
N VAL A 60 0.24 20.32 19.46
CA VAL A 60 -0.13 20.69 18.09
C VAL A 60 -0.41 19.42 17.28
N PRO A 61 -1.61 19.27 16.67
CA PRO A 61 -1.94 18.11 15.85
C PRO A 61 -1.02 17.96 14.63
N THR A 62 -0.53 16.74 14.38
CA THR A 62 0.31 16.43 13.21
C THR A 62 -0.46 16.48 11.90
N SER A 63 0.26 16.65 10.79
CA SER A 63 -0.33 16.61 9.45
C SER A 63 -1.01 15.28 9.17
N HIS A 64 -0.40 14.16 9.58
CA HIS A 64 -0.99 12.84 9.41
C HIS A 64 -2.29 12.67 10.20
N TYR A 65 -2.33 13.15 11.46
CA TYR A 65 -3.55 13.14 12.26
C TYR A 65 -4.69 13.91 11.57
N LYS A 66 -4.41 15.11 11.07
CA LYS A 66 -5.38 15.93 10.33
C LYS A 66 -5.87 15.24 9.06
N LEU A 67 -4.97 14.54 8.34
CA LEU A 67 -5.30 13.81 7.12
C LEU A 67 -6.21 12.59 7.38
N CYS A 68 -6.03 11.94 8.53
CA CYS A 68 -6.85 10.78 8.92
C CYS A 68 -8.22 11.15 9.51
N GLN A 69 -8.48 12.42 9.83
CA GLN A 69 -9.79 12.84 10.36
C GLN A 69 -10.88 12.72 9.27
N PRO A 70 -12.10 12.28 9.64
CA PRO A 70 -13.23 12.27 8.72
C PRO A 70 -13.50 13.70 8.22
N PHE A 71 -13.63 13.87 6.94
CA PHE A 71 -14.02 15.16 6.36
C PHE A 71 -15.47 15.44 6.76
N ASN A 72 -15.72 16.55 7.47
CA ASN A 72 -17.05 16.97 7.97
C ASN A 72 -17.79 15.95 8.87
N GLY A 73 -17.09 14.99 9.48
CA GLY A 73 -17.70 14.00 10.36
C GLY A 73 -18.60 12.96 9.65
N HIS A 74 -18.68 12.97 8.34
CA HIS A 74 -19.47 12.01 7.57
C HIS A 74 -18.66 10.80 7.14
N ILE A 75 -19.14 9.63 7.54
CA ILE A 75 -18.70 8.32 7.03
C ILE A 75 -19.65 7.94 5.91
N SER A 76 -19.15 7.50 4.76
CA SER A 76 -20.02 7.12 3.66
C SER A 76 -20.88 5.90 4.04
N GLU A 77 -22.19 5.99 3.78
CA GLU A 77 -23.19 4.97 4.14
C GLU A 77 -23.00 3.62 3.43
N ASP A 78 -22.18 3.58 2.38
CA ASP A 78 -21.86 2.36 1.63
C ASP A 78 -20.84 1.46 2.33
N ARG A 79 -20.23 1.90 3.45
CA ARG A 79 -19.28 1.10 4.21
C ARG A 79 -19.99 0.08 5.09
N SER A 80 -19.32 -1.06 5.31
CA SER A 80 -19.85 -2.08 6.22
C SER A 80 -20.03 -1.54 7.64
N SER A 81 -20.97 -2.12 8.40
CA SER A 81 -21.22 -1.75 9.79
C SER A 81 -19.97 -1.83 10.66
N GLN A 82 -19.05 -2.78 10.38
CA GLN A 82 -17.76 -2.87 11.08
C GLN A 82 -16.83 -1.70 10.76
N THR A 83 -16.87 -1.19 9.52
CA THR A 83 -16.08 -0.01 9.14
C THR A 83 -16.66 1.25 9.76
N GLN A 84 -17.98 1.37 9.82
CA GLN A 84 -18.67 2.49 10.49
C GLN A 84 -18.35 2.50 11.98
N ALA A 85 -18.51 1.37 12.69
CA ALA A 85 -18.17 1.24 14.10
C ALA A 85 -16.68 1.57 14.38
N TYR A 86 -15.77 1.17 13.49
CA TYR A 86 -14.36 1.50 13.61
C TYR A 86 -14.10 3.01 13.61
N PHE A 87 -14.82 3.79 12.81
CA PHE A 87 -14.71 5.25 12.79
C PHE A 87 -15.43 5.90 13.99
N GLU A 88 -16.60 5.41 14.36
CA GLU A 88 -17.37 5.91 15.51
C GLU A 88 -16.62 5.75 16.82
N GLU A 89 -15.82 4.67 16.96
CA GLU A 89 -14.95 4.44 18.11
C GLU A 89 -13.66 5.29 18.08
N GLY A 90 -13.50 6.21 17.15
CA GLY A 90 -12.31 7.07 17.01
C GLY A 90 -11.07 6.34 16.49
N LYS A 91 -11.24 5.14 15.95
CA LYS A 91 -10.14 4.39 15.31
C LYS A 91 -9.85 4.94 13.93
N PHE A 92 -8.56 4.97 13.56
CA PHE A 92 -8.12 5.60 12.31
C PHE A 92 -8.25 4.67 11.11
N SER A 93 -8.75 5.23 10.02
CA SER A 93 -8.90 4.53 8.76
C SER A 93 -7.55 4.34 8.06
N THR A 94 -7.31 3.14 7.55
CA THR A 94 -6.27 2.87 6.57
C THR A 94 -6.64 3.36 5.17
N GLY A 95 -7.78 4.03 5.02
CA GLY A 95 -8.37 4.48 3.77
C GLY A 95 -8.30 5.99 3.53
N TYR A 96 -7.44 6.73 4.25
CA TYR A 96 -7.22 8.16 3.99
C TYR A 96 -6.63 8.40 2.60
N ALA A 97 -6.77 9.60 2.10
CA ALA A 97 -6.38 9.99 0.75
C ALA A 97 -6.92 8.99 -0.29
N THR A 98 -6.11 8.55 -1.22
CA THR A 98 -6.51 7.61 -2.28
C THR A 98 -6.31 6.13 -1.91
N HIS A 99 -5.86 5.81 -0.69
CA HIS A 99 -5.72 4.41 -0.22
C HIS A 99 -7.06 3.67 -0.14
N GLY A 100 -8.16 4.39 0.05
CA GLY A 100 -9.53 3.86 0.09
C GLY A 100 -10.10 3.45 -1.27
N LEU A 101 -9.47 3.89 -2.37
CA LEU A 101 -9.87 3.47 -3.71
C LEU A 101 -9.48 2.01 -3.92
N PHE A 102 -10.40 1.20 -4.33
CA PHE A 102 -10.31 -0.24 -4.55
C PHE A 102 -9.83 -1.05 -3.32
N PRO A 103 -10.69 -1.89 -2.73
CA PRO A 103 -10.36 -2.71 -1.56
C PRO A 103 -9.49 -3.90 -1.94
N TYR A 104 -8.18 -3.72 -2.00
CA TYR A 104 -7.22 -4.74 -2.38
C TYR A 104 -6.79 -5.60 -1.18
N ARG A 105 -6.74 -6.92 -1.36
CA ARG A 105 -6.29 -7.85 -0.32
C ARG A 105 -4.77 -7.90 -0.26
N GLY A 106 -4.22 -8.00 0.95
CA GLY A 106 -2.76 -8.11 1.13
C GLY A 106 -1.99 -6.81 0.92
N LYS A 107 -2.69 -5.65 0.92
CA LYS A 107 -2.00 -4.35 0.87
C LYS A 107 -1.28 -4.06 2.18
N PHE A 108 -0.18 -3.35 2.11
CA PHE A 108 0.46 -2.74 3.28
C PHE A 108 -0.49 -1.85 4.08
N HIS A 109 -0.22 -1.73 5.36
CA HIS A 109 -0.80 -0.67 6.17
C HIS A 109 -0.13 0.67 5.84
N PRO A 110 -0.84 1.71 5.34
CA PRO A 110 -0.22 2.95 4.90
C PRO A 110 0.62 3.64 5.99
N GLN A 111 0.12 3.69 7.24
CA GLN A 111 0.83 4.24 8.39
C GLN A 111 2.18 3.55 8.62
N LEU A 112 2.24 2.20 8.48
CA LEU A 112 3.48 1.44 8.59
C LEU A 112 4.48 1.86 7.52
N VAL A 113 4.05 1.96 6.26
CA VAL A 113 4.91 2.39 5.14
C VAL A 113 5.46 3.79 5.39
N LYS A 114 4.60 4.74 5.79
CA LYS A 114 5.01 6.10 6.15
C LYS A 114 6.06 6.10 7.27
N GLY A 115 5.81 5.35 8.34
CA GLY A 115 6.73 5.24 9.47
C GLY A 115 8.09 4.67 9.08
N LEU A 116 8.11 3.64 8.25
CA LEU A 116 9.36 3.04 7.77
C LEU A 116 10.18 4.00 6.88
N LEU A 117 9.52 4.76 5.99
CA LEU A 117 10.20 5.81 5.21
C LEU A 117 10.77 6.91 6.13
N ASN A 118 10.07 7.26 7.20
CA ASN A 118 10.52 8.24 8.19
C ASN A 118 11.72 7.72 8.99
N ILE A 119 11.66 6.48 9.48
CA ILE A 119 12.74 5.83 10.24
C ILE A 119 14.03 5.77 9.43
N LEU A 120 13.93 5.50 8.12
CA LEU A 120 15.08 5.51 7.22
C LEU A 120 15.47 6.91 6.72
N THR A 121 14.85 7.96 7.26
CA THR A 121 15.10 9.36 6.89
C THR A 121 15.04 9.65 5.38
N VAL A 122 14.18 8.90 4.66
CA VAL A 122 13.95 9.13 3.23
C VAL A 122 13.24 10.49 3.07
N LYS A 123 13.71 11.31 2.14
CA LYS A 123 13.30 12.72 2.00
C LYS A 123 13.07 13.11 0.53
N PRO A 124 12.44 14.25 0.26
CA PRO A 124 12.34 14.81 -1.09
C PRO A 124 13.70 14.89 -1.78
N GLY A 125 13.77 14.38 -3.01
CA GLY A 125 15.00 14.21 -3.79
C GLY A 125 15.56 12.79 -3.78
N ASP A 126 15.14 11.94 -2.82
CA ASP A 126 15.39 10.50 -2.86
C ASP A 126 14.38 9.79 -3.77
N ILE A 127 14.76 8.63 -4.29
CA ILE A 127 13.91 7.74 -5.09
C ILE A 127 13.66 6.44 -4.33
N VAL A 128 12.40 6.09 -4.13
CA VAL A 128 12.02 4.81 -3.51
C VAL A 128 11.43 3.85 -4.53
N LEU A 129 11.70 2.55 -4.36
CA LEU A 129 11.24 1.48 -5.25
C LEU A 129 10.37 0.48 -4.49
N ASP A 130 9.21 0.13 -5.08
CA ASP A 130 8.49 -1.10 -4.78
C ASP A 130 8.47 -1.99 -6.03
N PRO A 131 9.30 -3.06 -6.08
CA PRO A 131 9.39 -3.95 -7.24
C PRO A 131 8.22 -4.93 -7.37
N MET A 132 7.25 -4.89 -6.43
CA MET A 132 6.02 -5.71 -6.42
C MET A 132 4.89 -4.87 -5.83
N CYS A 133 4.60 -3.73 -6.49
CA CYS A 133 3.84 -2.62 -5.89
C CYS A 133 2.37 -2.92 -5.58
N GLY A 134 1.79 -3.96 -6.17
CA GLY A 134 0.42 -4.38 -5.91
C GLY A 134 -0.58 -3.22 -5.98
N SER A 135 -1.10 -2.81 -4.81
CA SER A 135 -2.07 -1.73 -4.70
C SER A 135 -1.46 -0.32 -4.61
N GLY A 136 -0.13 -0.19 -4.69
CA GLY A 136 0.57 1.08 -4.72
C GLY A 136 0.67 1.83 -3.39
N THR A 137 0.61 1.14 -2.27
CA THR A 137 0.65 1.82 -0.96
C THR A 137 1.93 2.62 -0.77
N LEU A 138 3.10 2.08 -1.13
CA LEU A 138 4.36 2.82 -1.09
C LEU A 138 4.30 4.07 -1.99
N ASN A 139 3.82 3.92 -3.22
CA ASN A 139 3.82 5.02 -4.19
C ASN A 139 2.91 6.18 -3.75
N VAL A 140 1.75 5.89 -3.16
CA VAL A 140 0.85 6.91 -2.60
C VAL A 140 1.50 7.59 -1.38
N GLU A 141 2.08 6.85 -0.44
CA GLU A 141 2.74 7.43 0.74
C GLU A 141 3.98 8.26 0.37
N ALA A 142 4.81 7.76 -0.55
CA ALA A 142 5.95 8.52 -1.06
C ALA A 142 5.49 9.84 -1.69
N SER A 143 4.46 9.81 -2.54
CA SER A 143 3.89 11.03 -3.12
C SER A 143 3.41 12.01 -2.06
N LEU A 144 2.71 11.56 -1.02
CA LEU A 144 2.24 12.38 0.10
C LEU A 144 3.39 12.94 0.97
N LEU A 145 4.56 12.32 0.94
CA LEU A 145 5.79 12.81 1.60
C LEU A 145 6.68 13.66 0.70
N GLY A 146 6.27 13.91 -0.57
CA GLY A 146 7.06 14.65 -1.54
C GLY A 146 8.26 13.87 -2.09
N ILE A 147 8.24 12.55 -1.98
CA ILE A 147 9.31 11.64 -2.38
C ILE A 147 8.96 11.01 -3.72
N ASP A 148 9.91 10.96 -4.65
CA ASP A 148 9.72 10.29 -5.93
C ASP A 148 9.76 8.77 -5.76
N SER A 149 8.90 8.06 -6.50
CA SER A 149 8.79 6.62 -6.38
C SER A 149 8.68 5.90 -7.71
N ILE A 150 9.19 4.67 -7.73
CA ILE A 150 9.02 3.73 -8.82
C ILE A 150 8.21 2.55 -8.29
N GLY A 151 7.07 2.27 -8.93
CA GLY A 151 6.28 1.08 -8.69
C GLY A 151 6.39 0.14 -9.87
N LEU A 152 6.66 -1.13 -9.62
CA LEU A 152 6.76 -2.15 -10.65
C LEU A 152 5.89 -3.34 -10.27
N ASP A 153 5.21 -3.93 -11.24
CA ASP A 153 4.44 -5.16 -11.04
C ASP A 153 4.27 -5.90 -12.37
N VAL A 154 4.23 -7.21 -12.33
CA VAL A 154 3.90 -8.04 -13.50
C VAL A 154 2.41 -7.93 -13.84
N SER A 155 1.54 -7.75 -12.83
CA SER A 155 0.10 -7.60 -13.02
C SER A 155 -0.27 -6.26 -13.66
N PRO A 156 -0.86 -6.27 -14.86
CA PRO A 156 -1.31 -5.03 -15.48
C PRO A 156 -2.44 -4.36 -14.70
N PHE A 157 -3.26 -5.12 -13.99
CA PHE A 157 -4.29 -4.57 -13.11
C PHE A 157 -3.70 -3.86 -11.89
N CYS A 158 -2.67 -4.43 -11.24
CA CYS A 158 -1.96 -3.78 -10.14
C CYS A 158 -1.30 -2.47 -10.60
N ARG A 159 -0.62 -2.46 -11.76
CA ARG A 159 -0.05 -1.25 -12.33
C ARG A 159 -1.12 -0.18 -12.63
N PHE A 160 -2.25 -0.59 -13.22
CA PHE A 160 -3.38 0.31 -13.49
C PHE A 160 -3.93 0.92 -12.20
N MET A 161 -4.25 0.10 -11.20
CA MET A 161 -4.76 0.55 -9.91
C MET A 161 -3.79 1.49 -9.20
N THR A 162 -2.50 1.15 -9.14
CA THR A 162 -1.47 1.99 -8.53
C THR A 162 -1.36 3.33 -9.22
N ARG A 163 -1.33 3.35 -10.57
CA ARG A 163 -1.30 4.59 -11.35
C ARG A 163 -2.52 5.46 -11.08
N VAL A 164 -3.72 4.88 -11.09
CA VAL A 164 -4.96 5.62 -10.82
C VAL A 164 -4.95 6.23 -9.40
N LYS A 165 -4.53 5.49 -8.39
CA LYS A 165 -4.44 6.01 -7.02
C LYS A 165 -3.47 7.18 -6.91
N CYS A 166 -2.28 7.07 -7.49
CA CYS A 166 -1.27 8.14 -7.44
C CYS A 166 -1.72 9.40 -8.20
N GLN A 167 -2.24 9.25 -9.41
CA GLN A 167 -2.68 10.40 -10.20
C GLN A 167 -3.94 11.08 -9.61
N SER A 168 -4.75 10.35 -8.85
CA SER A 168 -5.94 10.91 -8.17
C SER A 168 -5.61 11.82 -6.98
N LEU A 169 -4.34 11.92 -6.57
CA LEU A 169 -3.90 12.88 -5.55
C LEU A 169 -3.92 14.34 -6.05
N SER A 170 -3.90 14.55 -7.35
CA SER A 170 -3.75 15.90 -7.96
C SER A 170 -4.67 16.14 -9.16
N LEU A 171 -5.80 15.44 -9.25
CA LEU A 171 -6.77 15.67 -10.32
C LEU A 171 -7.38 17.07 -10.23
N PRO A 172 -7.63 17.77 -11.34
CA PRO A 172 -8.35 19.03 -11.31
C PRO A 172 -9.78 18.87 -10.81
N LEU A 173 -10.16 19.64 -9.78
CA LEU A 173 -11.44 19.53 -9.09
C LEU A 173 -12.64 19.54 -10.04
N GLN A 174 -12.62 20.44 -11.04
CA GLN A 174 -13.70 20.60 -12.01
C GLN A 174 -14.03 19.34 -12.81
N PHE A 175 -13.02 18.51 -13.12
CA PHE A 175 -13.23 17.26 -13.85
C PHE A 175 -13.76 16.15 -12.94
N VAL A 176 -13.36 16.17 -11.67
CA VAL A 176 -13.84 15.18 -10.71
C VAL A 176 -15.29 15.47 -10.31
N GLN A 177 -15.66 16.75 -10.13
CA GLN A 177 -17.02 17.14 -9.74
C GLN A 177 -18.09 16.71 -10.74
N SER A 178 -17.79 16.71 -12.04
CA SER A 178 -18.74 16.29 -13.08
C SER A 178 -18.74 14.78 -13.37
N MET A 179 -17.98 13.99 -12.61
CA MET A 179 -17.82 12.56 -12.90
C MET A 179 -19.14 11.77 -12.72
N SER A 180 -19.86 12.01 -11.63
CA SER A 180 -21.12 11.31 -11.33
C SER A 180 -22.26 11.69 -12.27
N ASP A 181 -22.27 12.90 -12.83
CA ASP A 181 -23.30 13.35 -13.79
C ASP A 181 -23.36 12.47 -15.05
N ASN A 182 -22.32 11.70 -15.29
CA ASN A 182 -22.19 10.82 -16.45
C ASN A 182 -22.20 9.30 -16.05
N ALA A 183 -22.68 8.95 -14.86
CA ALA A 183 -22.63 7.57 -14.36
C ALA A 183 -23.24 6.56 -15.34
N ASN A 184 -24.47 6.80 -15.84
CA ASN A 184 -25.16 5.92 -16.80
C ASN A 184 -24.37 5.78 -18.10
N LYS A 185 -23.76 6.87 -18.57
CA LYS A 185 -22.94 6.85 -19.77
C LYS A 185 -21.65 6.06 -19.56
N TRP A 186 -20.99 6.20 -18.43
CA TRP A 186 -19.83 5.41 -18.06
C TRP A 186 -20.18 3.93 -17.94
N PHE A 187 -21.27 3.61 -17.24
CA PHE A 187 -21.73 2.22 -17.09
C PHE A 187 -21.95 1.56 -18.43
N LYS A 188 -22.69 2.20 -19.33
CA LYS A 188 -22.95 1.68 -20.68
C LYS A 188 -21.65 1.45 -21.44
N TYR A 189 -20.73 2.42 -21.46
CA TYR A 189 -19.43 2.30 -22.15
C TYR A 189 -18.64 1.09 -21.67
N PHE A 190 -18.55 0.91 -20.35
CA PHE A 190 -17.79 -0.20 -19.79
C PHE A 190 -18.48 -1.53 -20.01
N SER A 191 -19.79 -1.61 -19.86
CA SER A 191 -20.57 -2.84 -20.08
C SER A 191 -20.57 -3.29 -21.54
N ASP A 192 -20.53 -2.36 -22.49
CA ASP A 192 -20.47 -2.66 -23.92
C ASP A 192 -19.06 -3.04 -24.42
N GLY A 193 -18.07 -3.14 -23.53
CA GLY A 193 -16.69 -3.50 -23.87
C GLY A 193 -15.91 -2.42 -24.67
N MET A 194 -16.39 -1.17 -24.66
CA MET A 194 -15.84 -0.05 -25.43
C MET A 194 -14.59 0.58 -24.83
N VAL A 195 -14.04 0.00 -23.77
CA VAL A 195 -12.91 0.57 -22.98
C VAL A 195 -11.72 0.94 -23.86
N GLY A 196 -11.25 0.04 -24.69
CA GLY A 196 -10.06 0.27 -25.53
C GLY A 196 -10.26 1.33 -26.63
N ILE A 197 -11.49 1.45 -27.15
CA ILE A 197 -11.83 2.45 -28.17
C ILE A 197 -11.82 3.82 -27.54
N LYS A 198 -12.49 3.98 -26.38
CA LYS A 198 -12.63 5.27 -25.69
C LYS A 198 -11.28 5.82 -25.22
N LEU A 199 -10.40 4.98 -24.72
CA LEU A 199 -9.04 5.37 -24.32
C LEU A 199 -8.26 6.04 -25.48
N LYS A 200 -8.43 5.56 -26.73
CA LYS A 200 -7.77 6.13 -27.91
C LYS A 200 -8.35 7.48 -28.33
N GLU A 201 -9.61 7.76 -28.01
CA GLU A 201 -10.31 9.00 -28.37
C GLU A 201 -10.01 10.15 -27.43
N ILE A 202 -9.68 9.87 -26.16
CA ILE A 202 -9.43 10.92 -25.16
C ILE A 202 -8.03 11.49 -25.36
N LYS A 203 -7.96 12.73 -25.86
CA LYS A 203 -6.70 13.45 -26.08
C LYS A 203 -6.24 14.29 -24.88
N ASP A 204 -7.18 14.73 -24.07
CA ASP A 204 -6.91 15.50 -22.86
C ASP A 204 -6.43 14.58 -21.74
N ALA A 205 -5.24 14.85 -21.21
CA ALA A 205 -4.59 14.01 -20.21
C ALA A 205 -5.39 13.93 -18.88
N ASP A 206 -6.01 15.02 -18.46
CA ASP A 206 -6.76 15.04 -17.20
C ASP A 206 -8.13 14.37 -17.36
N LYS A 207 -8.77 14.50 -18.51
CA LYS A 207 -9.98 13.71 -18.83
C LYS A 207 -9.67 12.22 -18.91
N LEU A 208 -8.50 11.85 -19.42
CA LEU A 208 -8.05 10.45 -19.42
C LEU A 208 -7.91 9.90 -18.00
N LYS A 209 -7.29 10.65 -17.09
CA LYS A 209 -7.16 10.23 -15.68
C LYS A 209 -8.52 10.07 -15.00
N VAL A 210 -9.48 10.95 -15.27
CA VAL A 210 -10.86 10.83 -14.74
C VAL A 210 -11.58 9.61 -15.33
N TYR A 211 -11.38 9.34 -16.62
CA TYR A 211 -11.89 8.12 -17.24
C TYR A 211 -11.28 6.86 -16.59
N GLU A 212 -9.97 6.84 -16.34
CA GLU A 212 -9.31 5.73 -15.66
C GLU A 212 -9.82 5.57 -14.21
N LEU A 213 -10.11 6.67 -13.51
CA LEU A 213 -10.73 6.63 -12.17
C LEU A 213 -12.14 6.01 -12.21
N ALA A 214 -12.97 6.40 -13.18
CA ALA A 214 -14.29 5.83 -13.37
C ALA A 214 -14.22 4.33 -13.76
N LEU A 215 -13.25 3.94 -14.57
CA LEU A 215 -12.99 2.54 -14.94
C LEU A 215 -12.58 1.72 -13.69
N LEU A 216 -11.72 2.25 -12.83
CA LEU A 216 -11.34 1.56 -11.59
C LEU A 216 -12.56 1.38 -10.67
N ALA A 217 -13.46 2.37 -10.58
CA ALA A 217 -14.71 2.27 -9.84
C ALA A 217 -15.63 1.19 -10.43
N PHE A 218 -15.70 1.07 -11.76
CA PHE A 218 -16.46 0.02 -12.42
C PHE A 218 -15.90 -1.38 -12.10
N LEU A 219 -14.60 -1.56 -12.18
CA LEU A 219 -13.94 -2.82 -11.85
C LEU A 219 -14.14 -3.22 -10.37
N ASP A 220 -14.17 -2.25 -9.45
CA ASP A 220 -14.50 -2.49 -8.04
C ASP A 220 -15.95 -2.95 -7.88
N ALA A 221 -16.90 -2.23 -8.48
CA ALA A 221 -18.31 -2.56 -8.40
C ALA A 221 -18.61 -3.95 -8.99
N MET A 222 -18.10 -4.24 -10.17
CA MET A 222 -18.33 -5.55 -10.83
C MET A 222 -17.63 -6.69 -10.09
N GLY A 223 -16.43 -6.49 -9.57
CA GLY A 223 -15.74 -7.47 -8.74
C GLY A 223 -16.51 -7.78 -7.44
N TYR A 224 -17.11 -6.76 -6.82
CA TYR A 224 -17.99 -6.97 -5.66
C TYR A 224 -19.27 -7.71 -6.04
N ALA A 225 -19.97 -7.26 -7.11
CA ALA A 225 -21.21 -7.90 -7.57
C ALA A 225 -21.04 -9.39 -7.85
N ARG A 226 -19.95 -9.77 -8.53
CA ARG A 226 -19.60 -11.16 -8.81
C ARG A 226 -19.40 -11.98 -7.52
N ARG A 227 -18.69 -11.43 -6.53
CA ARG A 227 -18.40 -12.16 -5.27
C ARG A 227 -19.63 -12.45 -4.43
N VAL A 228 -20.63 -11.56 -4.45
CA VAL A 228 -21.83 -11.68 -3.61
C VAL A 228 -23.09 -12.03 -4.42
N ASN A 229 -22.94 -12.29 -5.71
CA ASN A 229 -24.02 -12.58 -6.66
C ASN A 229 -25.15 -11.54 -6.59
N LYS A 230 -24.78 -10.23 -6.63
CA LYS A 230 -25.70 -9.10 -6.48
C LYS A 230 -26.24 -8.65 -7.83
N ALA A 231 -27.56 -8.51 -7.94
CA ALA A 231 -28.23 -7.83 -9.05
C ALA A 231 -28.14 -6.30 -8.91
N GLY A 232 -28.56 -5.56 -9.95
CA GLY A 232 -28.55 -4.09 -9.92
C GLY A 232 -27.14 -3.50 -10.11
N HIS A 233 -26.45 -3.96 -11.14
CA HIS A 233 -25.06 -3.60 -11.43
C HIS A 233 -24.86 -2.10 -11.67
N GLU A 234 -25.83 -1.44 -12.34
CA GLU A 234 -25.75 -0.02 -12.64
C GLU A 234 -25.85 0.82 -11.37
N GLU A 235 -26.83 0.54 -10.49
CA GLU A 235 -26.96 1.22 -9.20
C GLU A 235 -25.75 1.00 -8.29
N LEU A 236 -25.19 -0.21 -8.32
CA LEU A 236 -23.98 -0.53 -7.56
C LEU A 236 -22.79 0.26 -8.09
N PHE A 237 -22.63 0.35 -9.41
CA PHE A 237 -21.58 1.17 -10.01
C PHE A 237 -21.73 2.63 -9.66
N GLU A 238 -22.94 3.18 -9.74
CA GLU A 238 -23.22 4.58 -9.36
C GLU A 238 -22.80 4.86 -7.91
N LYS A 239 -23.18 3.98 -6.96
CA LYS A 239 -22.75 4.10 -5.55
C LYS A 239 -21.23 4.08 -5.39
N VAL A 240 -20.54 3.17 -6.07
CA VAL A 240 -19.08 3.08 -6.02
C VAL A 240 -18.44 4.30 -6.68
N LEU A 241 -18.96 4.75 -7.81
CA LEU A 241 -18.46 5.95 -8.51
C LEU A 241 -18.60 7.20 -7.65
N ASN A 242 -19.75 7.41 -6.99
CA ASN A 242 -19.98 8.50 -6.04
C ASN A 242 -19.01 8.46 -4.86
N ARG A 243 -18.73 7.27 -4.33
CA ARG A 243 -17.72 7.09 -3.27
C ARG A 243 -16.31 7.48 -3.77
N TYR A 244 -15.93 7.08 -4.96
CA TYR A 244 -14.64 7.43 -5.58
C TYR A 244 -14.53 8.94 -5.79
N GLN A 245 -15.56 9.54 -6.37
CA GLN A 245 -15.64 10.99 -6.55
C GLN A 245 -15.48 11.74 -5.23
N THR A 246 -16.25 11.36 -4.21
CA THR A 246 -16.18 11.96 -2.87
C THR A 246 -14.79 11.81 -2.25
N THR A 247 -14.21 10.61 -2.31
CA THR A 247 -12.87 10.35 -1.77
C THR A 247 -11.82 11.23 -2.46
N VAL A 248 -11.87 11.36 -3.78
CA VAL A 248 -10.90 12.17 -4.53
C VAL A 248 -11.11 13.66 -4.27
N ILE A 249 -12.36 14.16 -4.25
CA ILE A 249 -12.66 15.56 -3.89
C ILE A 249 -12.11 15.87 -2.49
N GLN A 250 -12.40 15.04 -1.51
CA GLN A 250 -11.90 15.20 -0.14
C GLN A 250 -10.37 15.20 -0.08
N THR A 251 -9.72 14.39 -0.91
CA THR A 251 -8.25 14.30 -0.99
C THR A 251 -7.67 15.59 -1.56
N ILE A 252 -8.10 16.02 -2.74
CA ILE A 252 -7.52 17.18 -3.44
C ILE A 252 -7.85 18.51 -2.78
N THR A 253 -8.96 18.60 -2.04
CA THR A 253 -9.35 19.80 -1.28
C THR A 253 -8.85 19.78 0.17
N ASN A 254 -8.16 18.72 0.60
CA ASN A 254 -7.64 18.63 1.95
C ASN A 254 -6.55 19.70 2.22
N PRO A 255 -6.68 20.54 3.28
CA PRO A 255 -5.72 21.61 3.56
C PRO A 255 -4.29 21.13 3.83
N VAL A 256 -4.10 19.87 4.20
CA VAL A 256 -2.77 19.27 4.38
C VAL A 256 -2.18 18.95 3.00
N ILE A 257 -2.93 18.22 2.16
CA ILE A 257 -2.45 17.78 0.83
C ILE A 257 -2.20 18.97 -0.09
N SER A 258 -3.06 20.00 -0.06
CA SER A 258 -2.90 21.19 -0.91
C SER A 258 -1.61 21.98 -0.66
N LYS A 259 -0.95 21.76 0.48
CA LYS A 259 0.33 22.39 0.85
C LYS A 259 1.54 21.54 0.52
N ILE A 260 1.35 20.28 0.19
CA ILE A 260 2.44 19.34 -0.11
C ILE A 260 2.80 19.46 -1.59
N LYS A 261 4.09 19.63 -1.88
CA LYS A 261 4.61 19.34 -3.22
C LYS A 261 4.67 17.82 -3.35
N LEU A 262 3.69 17.24 -4.03
CA LEU A 262 3.60 15.79 -4.20
C LEU A 262 4.83 15.25 -4.95
N GLY A 263 5.33 14.10 -4.50
CA GLY A 263 6.35 13.35 -5.23
C GLY A 263 5.76 12.66 -6.45
N THR A 264 6.59 12.41 -7.45
CA THR A 264 6.21 11.74 -8.70
C THR A 264 6.21 10.22 -8.53
N ALA A 265 5.14 9.56 -8.93
CA ALA A 265 5.07 8.11 -8.99
C ALA A 265 5.19 7.60 -10.43
N LYS A 266 6.30 6.93 -10.76
CA LYS A 266 6.51 6.27 -12.05
C LYS A 266 6.14 4.80 -11.93
N ILE A 267 5.03 4.41 -12.57
CA ILE A 267 4.56 3.01 -12.56
C ILE A 267 4.95 2.35 -13.88
N ILE A 268 5.76 1.31 -13.80
CA ILE A 268 6.35 0.65 -14.96
C ILE A 268 5.98 -0.83 -15.01
N GLU A 269 5.96 -1.37 -16.21
CA GLU A 269 5.88 -2.80 -16.44
C GLU A 269 7.23 -3.44 -16.20
N GLY A 270 7.25 -4.57 -15.51
CA GLY A 270 8.49 -5.29 -15.28
C GLY A 270 8.33 -6.42 -14.30
N GLU A 271 9.40 -7.13 -14.14
CA GLU A 271 9.52 -8.29 -13.28
C GLU A 271 10.62 -8.05 -12.23
N ALA A 272 10.31 -8.34 -10.96
CA ALA A 272 11.23 -8.12 -9.85
C ALA A 272 12.53 -8.94 -9.94
N ARG A 273 12.53 -10.05 -10.71
CA ARG A 273 13.72 -10.89 -10.98
C ARG A 273 14.68 -10.29 -12.03
N SER A 274 14.25 -9.21 -12.72
CA SER A 274 15.05 -8.50 -13.73
C SER A 274 14.53 -7.06 -13.84
N LEU A 275 15.00 -6.19 -12.95
CA LEU A 275 14.54 -4.81 -12.87
C LEU A 275 15.05 -3.97 -14.05
N PRO A 276 14.19 -3.28 -14.80
CA PRO A 276 14.58 -2.40 -15.90
C PRO A 276 15.11 -1.05 -15.37
N LEU A 277 16.07 -1.10 -14.46
CA LEU A 277 16.69 0.04 -13.79
C LEU A 277 18.21 -0.16 -13.79
N ASP A 278 18.95 0.93 -13.88
CA ASP A 278 20.39 0.93 -13.78
C ASP A 278 20.87 0.65 -12.35
N ASP A 279 22.12 0.22 -12.22
CA ASP A 279 22.76 -0.04 -10.93
C ASP A 279 22.79 1.23 -10.07
N SER A 280 22.60 1.07 -8.77
CA SER A 280 22.74 2.16 -7.79
C SER A 280 21.90 3.41 -8.12
N THR A 281 20.65 3.23 -8.50
CA THR A 281 19.73 4.31 -8.88
C THR A 281 18.73 4.69 -7.81
N VAL A 282 18.38 3.78 -6.88
CA VAL A 282 17.37 4.02 -5.86
C VAL A 282 17.97 4.21 -4.47
N ASP A 283 17.31 5.05 -3.66
CA ASP A 283 17.74 5.39 -2.31
C ASP A 283 17.10 4.50 -1.24
N CYS A 284 15.98 3.87 -1.55
CA CYS A 284 15.31 2.93 -0.65
C CYS A 284 14.50 1.94 -1.47
N VAL A 285 14.45 0.69 -1.02
CA VAL A 285 13.50 -0.32 -1.50
C VAL A 285 12.59 -0.69 -0.34
N LEU A 286 11.27 -0.68 -0.53
CA LEU A 286 10.31 -1.18 0.44
C LEU A 286 9.27 -2.01 -0.29
N THR A 287 9.19 -3.29 0.04
CA THR A 287 8.30 -4.22 -0.65
C THR A 287 7.81 -5.35 0.26
N SER A 288 6.69 -5.97 -0.14
CA SER A 288 6.20 -7.22 0.43
C SER A 288 6.04 -8.24 -0.68
N PRO A 289 7.00 -9.14 -0.82
CA PRO A 289 6.90 -10.21 -1.80
C PRO A 289 5.69 -11.10 -1.48
N PRO A 290 5.14 -11.82 -2.46
CA PRO A 290 4.17 -12.86 -2.18
C PRO A 290 4.71 -13.84 -1.13
N TYR A 291 3.88 -14.24 -0.17
CA TYR A 291 4.29 -15.18 0.88
C TYR A 291 4.20 -16.61 0.36
N SER A 292 5.09 -16.96 -0.57
CA SER A 292 5.09 -18.23 -1.29
C SER A 292 3.75 -18.42 -2.05
N PHE A 293 3.15 -19.61 -1.98
CA PHE A 293 1.89 -19.95 -2.63
C PHE A 293 0.65 -19.75 -1.73
N ALA A 294 0.76 -18.93 -0.68
CA ALA A 294 -0.32 -18.73 0.31
C ALA A 294 -1.55 -18.04 -0.29
N ILE A 295 -1.37 -17.15 -1.25
CA ILE A 295 -2.44 -16.41 -1.92
C ILE A 295 -2.22 -16.47 -3.43
N ASP A 296 -3.26 -16.89 -4.16
CA ASP A 296 -3.28 -16.77 -5.61
C ASP A 296 -3.85 -15.40 -5.99
N TYR A 297 -2.96 -14.42 -6.17
CA TYR A 297 -3.34 -13.05 -6.53
C TYR A 297 -3.96 -12.98 -7.92
N VAL A 298 -3.52 -13.83 -8.85
CA VAL A 298 -4.08 -13.86 -10.22
C VAL A 298 -5.54 -14.30 -10.20
N GLU A 299 -5.87 -15.32 -9.40
CA GLU A 299 -7.26 -15.79 -9.25
C GLU A 299 -8.14 -14.73 -8.58
N ASN A 300 -7.60 -14.03 -7.57
CA ASN A 300 -8.35 -12.95 -6.92
C ASN A 300 -8.68 -11.80 -7.88
N ASP A 301 -7.78 -11.49 -8.79
CA ASP A 301 -7.89 -10.38 -9.74
C ASP A 301 -8.39 -10.80 -11.11
N ALA A 302 -8.71 -12.11 -11.30
CA ALA A 302 -9.14 -12.68 -12.56
C ALA A 302 -10.29 -11.89 -13.24
N PRO A 303 -11.36 -11.48 -12.54
CA PRO A 303 -12.44 -10.72 -13.18
C PRO A 303 -11.98 -9.41 -13.80
N GLN A 304 -11.06 -8.70 -13.13
CA GLN A 304 -10.52 -7.43 -13.59
C GLN A 304 -9.55 -7.63 -14.76
N LEU A 305 -8.70 -8.65 -14.68
CA LEU A 305 -7.74 -9.01 -15.73
C LEU A 305 -8.45 -9.46 -17.01
N GLU A 306 -9.45 -10.34 -16.91
CA GLU A 306 -10.28 -10.80 -18.03
C GLU A 306 -11.00 -9.63 -18.69
N PHE A 307 -11.62 -8.74 -17.88
CA PHE A 307 -12.30 -7.56 -18.39
C PHE A 307 -11.35 -6.62 -19.15
N LEU A 308 -10.12 -6.49 -18.68
CA LEU A 308 -9.08 -5.70 -19.34
C LEU A 308 -8.44 -6.41 -20.54
N GLY A 309 -8.84 -7.65 -20.85
CA GLY A 309 -8.38 -8.43 -22.01
C GLY A 309 -7.05 -9.15 -21.82
N TYR A 310 -6.63 -9.42 -20.58
CA TYR A 310 -5.38 -10.12 -20.28
C TYR A 310 -5.58 -11.63 -20.11
N ASP A 311 -4.62 -12.41 -20.62
CA ASP A 311 -4.58 -13.85 -20.44
C ASP A 311 -4.05 -14.21 -19.04
N ILE A 312 -4.94 -14.78 -18.22
CA ILE A 312 -4.67 -15.20 -16.85
C ILE A 312 -3.60 -16.30 -16.77
N ASN A 313 -3.59 -17.24 -17.71
CA ASN A 313 -2.63 -18.35 -17.69
C ASN A 313 -1.20 -17.85 -17.96
N SER A 314 -1.06 -16.94 -18.92
CA SER A 314 0.22 -16.27 -19.21
C SER A 314 0.74 -15.52 -18.01
N LEU A 315 -0.10 -14.70 -17.35
CA LEU A 315 0.27 -13.98 -16.15
C LEU A 315 0.65 -14.89 -14.99
N ARG A 316 -0.11 -15.96 -14.76
CA ARG A 316 0.15 -16.93 -13.70
C ARG A 316 1.55 -17.56 -13.81
N SER A 317 2.02 -17.78 -15.04
CA SER A 317 3.37 -18.35 -15.27
C SER A 317 4.50 -17.42 -14.86
N GLN A 318 4.25 -16.11 -14.79
CA GLN A 318 5.22 -15.07 -14.42
C GLN A 318 5.21 -14.76 -12.93
N MET A 319 4.17 -15.16 -12.19
CA MET A 319 4.02 -14.85 -10.76
C MET A 319 4.96 -15.65 -9.89
N LEU A 320 5.58 -14.98 -8.92
CA LEU A 320 6.40 -15.61 -7.90
C LEU A 320 5.58 -16.61 -7.06
N GLY A 321 6.16 -17.77 -6.80
CA GLY A 321 5.59 -18.78 -5.90
C GLY A 321 4.45 -19.62 -6.45
N LEU A 322 3.90 -19.34 -7.64
CA LEU A 322 2.80 -20.13 -8.22
C LEU A 322 3.26 -21.29 -9.09
N SER A 323 4.51 -21.31 -9.54
CA SER A 323 5.07 -22.33 -10.42
C SER A 323 5.46 -23.60 -9.67
N GLY A 324 5.08 -24.79 -10.22
CA GLY A 324 5.44 -26.10 -9.67
C GLY A 324 4.22 -26.99 -9.44
N LYS A 325 4.44 -28.33 -9.52
CA LYS A 325 3.38 -29.36 -9.38
C LYS A 325 3.16 -29.75 -7.91
N THR A 326 4.19 -29.75 -7.09
CA THR A 326 4.14 -30.12 -5.68
C THR A 326 4.44 -28.93 -4.79
N LYS A 327 4.03 -29.00 -3.50
CA LYS A 327 4.36 -27.96 -2.52
C LYS A 327 5.87 -27.74 -2.37
N SER A 328 6.65 -28.81 -2.33
CA SER A 328 8.11 -28.76 -2.23
C SER A 328 8.74 -28.12 -3.47
N GLU A 329 8.25 -28.45 -4.67
CA GLU A 329 8.73 -27.82 -5.91
C GLU A 329 8.40 -26.33 -5.96
N LYS A 330 7.15 -25.95 -5.58
CA LYS A 330 6.75 -24.54 -5.48
C LYS A 330 7.62 -23.75 -4.51
N LEU A 331 7.92 -24.32 -3.34
CA LEU A 331 8.74 -23.67 -2.34
C LEU A 331 10.20 -23.51 -2.81
N ARG A 332 10.78 -24.54 -3.42
CA ARG A 332 12.12 -24.46 -4.00
C ARG A 332 12.20 -23.37 -5.06
N ARG A 333 11.27 -23.37 -6.04
CA ARG A 333 11.21 -22.33 -7.09
C ARG A 333 11.01 -20.93 -6.51
N TYR A 334 10.18 -20.82 -5.47
CA TYR A 334 9.99 -19.55 -4.78
C TYR A 334 11.33 -19.01 -4.24
N PHE A 335 12.13 -19.83 -3.59
CA PHE A 335 13.43 -19.40 -3.07
C PHE A 335 14.44 -19.09 -4.19
N ASP A 336 14.46 -19.89 -5.26
CA ASP A 336 15.29 -19.63 -6.44
C ASP A 336 14.93 -18.28 -7.10
N ASP A 337 13.63 -17.95 -7.16
CA ASP A 337 13.14 -16.67 -7.67
C ASP A 337 13.46 -15.52 -6.72
N MET A 338 13.25 -15.72 -5.41
CA MET A 338 13.56 -14.68 -4.41
C MET A 338 15.06 -14.38 -4.33
N GLU A 339 15.94 -15.34 -4.60
CA GLU A 339 17.37 -15.06 -4.72
C GLU A 339 17.66 -14.06 -5.84
N LYS A 340 17.03 -14.23 -7.02
CA LYS A 340 17.16 -13.29 -8.14
C LYS A 340 16.58 -11.92 -7.78
N VAL A 341 15.41 -11.89 -7.14
CA VAL A 341 14.78 -10.63 -6.67
C VAL A 341 15.72 -9.88 -5.73
N VAL A 342 16.33 -10.58 -4.77
CA VAL A 342 17.28 -9.98 -3.82
C VAL A 342 18.51 -9.42 -4.52
N LEU A 343 19.08 -10.16 -5.48
CA LEU A 343 20.22 -9.70 -6.27
C LEU A 343 19.89 -8.41 -7.03
N GLU A 344 18.72 -8.34 -7.65
CA GLU A 344 18.27 -7.14 -8.36
C GLU A 344 18.00 -5.96 -7.42
N ILE A 345 17.34 -6.19 -6.26
CA ILE A 345 17.16 -5.17 -5.24
C ILE A 345 18.51 -4.58 -4.80
N VAL A 346 19.48 -5.43 -4.49
CA VAL A 346 20.80 -4.98 -4.05
C VAL A 346 21.54 -4.29 -5.20
N ARG A 347 21.41 -4.76 -6.44
CA ARG A 347 22.02 -4.12 -7.62
C ARG A 347 21.57 -2.67 -7.79
N VAL A 348 20.25 -2.44 -7.77
CA VAL A 348 19.69 -1.09 -8.02
C VAL A 348 19.78 -0.14 -6.81
N LEU A 349 19.95 -0.68 -5.60
CA LEU A 349 20.09 0.10 -4.38
C LEU A 349 21.47 0.78 -4.34
N LYS A 350 21.51 2.05 -3.98
CA LYS A 350 22.76 2.79 -3.74
C LYS A 350 23.50 2.25 -2.52
N SER A 351 24.82 2.37 -2.47
CA SER A 351 25.64 1.99 -1.30
C SER A 351 25.18 2.77 -0.04
N ARG A 352 25.23 2.12 1.12
CA ARG A 352 24.77 2.62 2.43
C ARG A 352 23.29 3.01 2.48
N LYS A 353 22.49 2.49 1.56
CA LYS A 353 21.04 2.65 1.55
C LYS A 353 20.37 1.33 1.93
N CYS A 354 19.10 1.44 2.33
CA CYS A 354 18.38 0.32 2.93
C CYS A 354 17.30 -0.27 2.01
N ALA A 355 17.17 -1.59 2.11
CA ALA A 355 16.01 -2.33 1.62
C ALA A 355 15.18 -2.83 2.81
N ILE A 356 13.86 -2.69 2.72
CA ILE A 356 12.91 -3.23 3.70
C ILE A 356 12.05 -4.28 3.02
N LEU A 357 12.03 -5.48 3.59
CA LEU A 357 11.07 -6.51 3.22
C LEU A 357 10.12 -6.79 4.38
N ILE A 358 8.82 -6.82 4.06
CA ILE A 358 7.80 -7.30 4.99
C ILE A 358 7.36 -8.66 4.51
N ILE A 359 7.63 -9.69 5.31
CA ILE A 359 7.39 -11.07 4.94
C ILE A 359 6.86 -11.88 6.13
N GLY A 360 5.88 -12.74 5.86
CA GLY A 360 5.36 -13.67 6.84
C GLY A 360 5.54 -15.13 6.41
N SER A 361 5.65 -16.01 7.40
CA SER A 361 5.76 -17.44 7.19
C SER A 361 4.50 -18.16 7.63
N ASN A 362 3.87 -18.89 6.69
CA ASN A 362 2.86 -19.86 7.02
C ASN A 362 3.49 -21.25 7.17
N THR A 363 4.01 -21.55 8.35
CA THR A 363 4.74 -22.80 8.62
C THR A 363 3.90 -24.05 8.35
N ASN A 364 2.58 -23.99 8.48
CA ASN A 364 1.69 -25.10 8.15
C ASN A 364 1.67 -25.40 6.64
N GLN A 365 1.77 -24.36 5.80
CA GLN A 365 1.82 -24.54 4.34
C GLN A 365 3.22 -24.92 3.85
N THR A 366 4.27 -24.36 4.47
CA THR A 366 5.66 -24.58 4.08
C THR A 366 6.31 -25.82 4.69
N GLY A 367 5.55 -26.61 5.48
CA GLY A 367 6.11 -27.79 6.16
C GLY A 367 7.13 -27.46 7.25
N GLY A 368 6.94 -26.35 7.96
CA GLY A 368 7.82 -25.89 9.03
C GLY A 368 8.95 -24.95 8.58
N ILE A 369 9.12 -24.73 7.28
CA ILE A 369 10.18 -23.85 6.77
C ILE A 369 9.77 -22.37 6.96
N ARG A 370 10.68 -21.60 7.53
CA ARG A 370 10.54 -20.15 7.75
C ARG A 370 11.13 -19.40 6.56
N LEU A 371 10.27 -18.65 5.86
CA LEU A 371 10.67 -17.93 4.64
C LEU A 371 11.68 -16.82 4.94
N GLU A 372 11.50 -16.11 6.05
CA GLU A 372 12.32 -14.98 6.45
C GLU A 372 13.80 -15.35 6.60
N GLN A 373 14.12 -16.55 7.15
CA GLN A 373 15.51 -16.94 7.36
C GLN A 373 16.26 -17.10 6.04
N THR A 374 15.66 -17.77 5.07
CA THR A 374 16.26 -17.94 3.74
C THR A 374 16.48 -16.60 3.03
N ILE A 375 15.52 -15.68 3.17
CA ILE A 375 15.64 -14.32 2.60
C ILE A 375 16.80 -13.54 3.25
N ILE A 376 16.97 -13.64 4.57
CA ILE A 376 18.09 -13.01 5.29
C ILE A 376 19.42 -13.53 4.74
N ASP A 377 19.53 -14.85 4.50
CA ASP A 377 20.74 -15.46 3.96
C ASP A 377 21.02 -15.01 2.50
N HIS A 378 19.97 -14.83 1.67
CA HIS A 378 20.12 -14.28 0.32
C HIS A 378 20.67 -12.84 0.35
N PHE A 379 20.09 -11.96 1.17
CA PHE A 379 20.58 -10.58 1.30
C PHE A 379 22.01 -10.51 1.81
N LYS A 380 22.35 -11.32 2.82
CA LYS A 380 23.72 -11.39 3.35
C LYS A 380 24.73 -11.79 2.26
N ARG A 381 24.40 -12.81 1.44
CA ARG A 381 25.27 -13.24 0.32
C ARG A 381 25.38 -12.17 -0.77
N ALA A 382 24.33 -11.41 -0.98
CA ALA A 382 24.31 -10.31 -1.96
C ALA A 382 25.03 -9.03 -1.49
N GLY A 383 25.58 -9.00 -0.25
CA GLY A 383 26.32 -7.85 0.27
C GLY A 383 25.43 -6.80 0.97
N ALA A 384 24.24 -7.20 1.40
CA ALA A 384 23.33 -6.35 2.17
C ALA A 384 22.89 -7.08 3.46
N PRO A 385 23.71 -7.10 4.51
CA PRO A 385 23.37 -7.79 5.75
C PRO A 385 22.14 -7.18 6.44
N LEU A 386 21.44 -8.03 7.22
CA LEU A 386 20.33 -7.60 8.07
C LEU A 386 20.87 -6.68 9.18
N ILE A 387 20.26 -5.50 9.31
CA ILE A 387 20.56 -4.55 10.39
C ILE A 387 19.48 -4.53 11.47
N ARG A 388 18.24 -4.88 11.12
CA ARG A 388 17.13 -4.96 12.09
C ARG A 388 16.05 -5.92 11.62
N SER A 389 15.45 -6.63 12.60
CA SER A 389 14.25 -7.45 12.41
C SER A 389 13.22 -7.08 13.47
N ILE A 390 12.02 -6.70 13.06
CA ILE A 390 10.91 -6.37 13.95
C ILE A 390 9.80 -7.38 13.72
N LEU A 391 9.37 -8.05 14.78
CA LEU A 391 8.27 -9.01 14.75
C LEU A 391 6.94 -8.26 14.83
N LYS A 392 6.09 -8.43 13.81
CA LYS A 392 4.75 -7.85 13.73
C LYS A 392 3.70 -8.97 13.83
N PRO A 393 2.97 -9.10 14.95
CA PRO A 393 1.87 -10.05 15.08
C PRO A 393 0.75 -9.77 14.08
N ILE A 394 0.15 -10.82 13.51
CA ILE A 394 -1.00 -10.70 12.60
C ILE A 394 -2.27 -10.99 13.37
N LYS A 395 -3.14 -9.99 13.50
CA LYS A 395 -4.47 -10.13 14.07
C LYS A 395 -5.50 -10.37 12.96
N GLY A 396 -6.07 -11.57 12.88
CA GLY A 396 -7.14 -11.86 11.92
C GLY A 396 -7.81 -13.20 12.19
N MET A 397 -9.13 -13.23 12.15
CA MET A 397 -9.94 -14.43 12.48
C MET A 397 -9.76 -15.62 11.53
N ARG A 398 -9.11 -15.43 10.37
CA ARG A 398 -8.94 -16.46 9.32
C ARG A 398 -7.48 -16.70 8.92
N ASN A 399 -6.52 -16.05 9.59
CA ASN A 399 -5.12 -16.16 9.22
C ASN A 399 -4.49 -17.39 9.86
N THR A 400 -3.99 -18.30 9.06
CA THR A 400 -3.12 -19.39 9.48
C THR A 400 -1.68 -18.90 9.74
N MET A 401 -1.37 -17.70 9.33
CA MET A 401 -0.10 -17.01 9.57
C MET A 401 -0.24 -16.16 10.84
N LYS A 402 0.69 -16.32 11.78
CA LYS A 402 0.66 -15.63 13.08
C LYS A 402 1.50 -14.38 13.11
N ASP A 403 2.60 -14.37 12.36
CA ASP A 403 3.62 -13.35 12.44
C ASP A 403 4.09 -12.92 11.06
N GLU A 404 4.36 -11.63 10.92
CA GLU A 404 5.13 -11.00 9.86
C GLU A 404 6.43 -10.43 10.45
N TYR A 405 7.44 -10.34 9.62
CA TYR A 405 8.72 -9.74 9.97
C TYR A 405 8.95 -8.53 9.08
N ILE A 406 9.31 -7.42 9.70
CA ILE A 406 9.85 -6.24 9.02
C ILE A 406 11.36 -6.40 9.08
N LEU A 407 11.96 -6.72 7.94
CA LEU A 407 13.40 -6.97 7.80
C LEU A 407 14.04 -5.77 7.12
N ILE A 408 15.02 -5.17 7.78
CA ILE A 408 15.77 -4.01 7.26
C ILE A 408 17.19 -4.43 6.98
N PHE A 409 17.60 -4.26 5.73
CA PHE A 409 18.94 -4.60 5.22
C PHE A 409 19.63 -3.33 4.77
N GLU A 410 20.95 -3.26 4.92
CA GLU A 410 21.75 -2.13 4.43
C GLU A 410 22.78 -2.65 3.44
N LYS A 411 22.84 -2.06 2.23
CA LYS A 411 23.86 -2.37 1.23
C LYS A 411 25.22 -1.81 1.68
N SER A 412 26.23 -2.65 1.69
CA SER A 412 27.61 -2.30 2.02
C SER A 412 28.19 -1.22 1.13
#